data_9c744939a1d73e17eb1e1bfbc1ee9f6e
#
_entry.id   9c744939a1d73e17eb1e1bfbc1ee9f6e
#
_cell.length_a   1.000
_cell.length_b   1.000
_cell.length_c   1.000
_cell.angle_alpha   90.00
_cell.angle_beta   90.00
_cell.angle_gamma   90.00
#
_symmetry.space_group_name_H-M   'P 1'
#
loop_
_entity.id
_entity.type
_entity.pdbx_description
1 polymer ?
#
loop_
_entity_poly.entity_id
_entity_poly.type
_entity_poly.pdbx_seq_one_letter_code
_entity_poly.pdbx_strand_id
1 'polypeptide(L)'
;MADAPLKIVVLDDDPTGSQTVHSCPLLLRWDAGTLRAALAHPAPLLFLLANTRALDPEAARQRVRQLCRCLRPLLEEAVAAGRIGAWLIVSRGDSTLRSHFPLEVEVIAAELGPFDATVLAPAFLPGGRTTVDGVHLLHGEPVHRTAFARDGLFGYGTSDLPAWVEEKSAGRIRADQVERIGWRELEAAADGAGHGGDQALLRKLAAFQGNPVVVVDAERPQHLLALGAALRQLTAPAAAERWGRPRRFLFQSAASLLNGLAELPPPPLDAGGLAALRRCDRAGTPLPGLVLVGSHVPLADAQLERLLADPACAGVEVEVRRLARVLEGPLPAPLLASLEQDWRQALRRILTSGRTPVLFSSRGELLCRGATERRAFGLALAALMARLAASLAPDLGYLISKGGITTHTLLADGLDLAAVDLRGQLLPGLSLVQPAGACGPLAGLPLLTFPGNLGDADTLHLSWLWMEGRAAPAHGALGNRWMDPGAPRRRG
;
A
#
# COMPACT_ATOMS: atom_id res chain seq x y z
N MET A 1 -29.07 -9.98 -19.37
CA MET A 1 -28.39 -10.30 -18.10
C MET A 1 -27.31 -9.25 -17.91
N ALA A 2 -27.24 -8.58 -16.75
CA ALA A 2 -26.13 -7.68 -16.50
C ALA A 2 -24.84 -8.48 -16.57
N ASP A 3 -23.82 -7.96 -17.27
CA ASP A 3 -22.50 -8.60 -17.33
C ASP A 3 -21.95 -8.77 -15.92
N ALA A 4 -21.50 -9.98 -15.58
CA ALA A 4 -20.91 -10.24 -14.28
C ALA A 4 -19.65 -9.36 -14.11
N PRO A 5 -19.40 -8.78 -12.92
CA PRO A 5 -18.39 -7.75 -12.72
C PRO A 5 -16.97 -8.28 -12.92
N LEU A 6 -16.08 -7.41 -13.37
CA LEU A 6 -14.63 -7.64 -13.37
C LEU A 6 -14.10 -7.51 -11.93
N LYS A 7 -13.32 -8.49 -11.49
CA LYS A 7 -12.60 -8.45 -10.20
C LYS A 7 -11.09 -8.22 -10.43
N ILE A 8 -10.53 -7.25 -9.73
CA ILE A 8 -9.10 -6.93 -9.75
C ILE A 8 -8.52 -7.36 -8.42
N VAL A 9 -7.67 -8.39 -8.45
CA VAL A 9 -6.98 -8.92 -7.27
C VAL A 9 -5.59 -8.33 -7.21
N VAL A 10 -5.27 -7.67 -6.11
CA VAL A 10 -4.00 -6.96 -5.91
C VAL A 10 -3.20 -7.68 -4.83
N LEU A 11 -2.06 -8.26 -5.20
CA LEU A 11 -1.06 -8.74 -4.25
C LEU A 11 -0.20 -7.55 -3.83
N ASP A 12 -0.39 -7.07 -2.61
CA ASP A 12 0.28 -5.85 -2.12
C ASP A 12 1.55 -6.23 -1.35
N ASP A 13 2.67 -5.69 -1.78
CA ASP A 13 3.98 -5.97 -1.21
C ASP A 13 4.25 -5.25 0.12
N ASP A 14 3.41 -4.25 0.48
CA ASP A 14 3.58 -3.40 1.66
C ASP A 14 2.22 -2.97 2.24
N PRO A 15 2.00 -2.99 3.57
CA PRO A 15 0.73 -2.64 4.21
C PRO A 15 0.30 -1.18 4.02
N THR A 16 1.17 -0.33 3.49
CA THR A 16 0.86 1.05 3.15
C THR A 16 0.65 1.25 1.64
N GLY A 17 0.45 0.16 0.89
CA GLY A 17 0.36 0.14 -0.56
C GLY A 17 -0.94 0.64 -1.17
N SER A 18 -2.01 0.70 -0.40
CA SER A 18 -3.36 1.08 -0.83
C SER A 18 -3.59 2.60 -0.99
N GLN A 19 -2.55 3.33 -1.35
CA GLN A 19 -2.43 4.80 -1.25
C GLN A 19 -3.39 5.61 -2.13
N THR A 20 -4.08 5.01 -3.11
CA THR A 20 -4.92 5.76 -4.07
C THR A 20 -6.34 5.22 -4.16
N VAL A 21 -6.69 4.23 -3.37
CA VAL A 21 -7.95 3.49 -3.49
C VAL A 21 -8.79 3.59 -2.22
N HIS A 22 -10.08 3.28 -2.33
CA HIS A 22 -11.05 3.31 -1.24
C HIS A 22 -12.18 2.29 -1.47
N SER A 23 -13.02 2.11 -0.47
CA SER A 23 -14.27 1.31 -0.54
C SER A 23 -14.04 -0.13 -0.99
N CYS A 24 -12.91 -0.74 -0.61
CA CYS A 24 -12.57 -2.10 -0.96
C CYS A 24 -11.88 -2.82 0.21
N PRO A 25 -11.98 -4.16 0.28
CA PRO A 25 -11.33 -4.94 1.34
C PRO A 25 -9.83 -5.11 1.10
N LEU A 26 -9.07 -5.08 2.19
CA LEU A 26 -7.67 -5.49 2.27
C LEU A 26 -7.58 -6.69 3.21
N LEU A 27 -7.18 -7.84 2.70
CA LEU A 27 -7.02 -9.07 3.48
C LEU A 27 -5.63 -9.16 4.09
N LEU A 28 -5.58 -9.45 5.38
CA LEU A 28 -4.39 -9.76 6.16
C LEU A 28 -4.17 -11.28 6.27
N ARG A 29 -5.26 -12.06 6.07
CA ARG A 29 -5.29 -13.52 5.98
C ARG A 29 -6.00 -13.95 4.70
N TRP A 30 -5.61 -15.08 4.15
CA TRP A 30 -6.12 -15.58 2.87
C TRP A 30 -6.51 -17.05 2.92
N ASP A 31 -7.11 -17.48 4.03
CA ASP A 31 -7.81 -18.76 4.07
C ASP A 31 -9.04 -18.76 3.12
N ALA A 32 -9.51 -19.95 2.80
CA ALA A 32 -10.57 -20.11 1.80
C ALA A 32 -11.88 -19.37 2.16
N GLY A 33 -12.22 -19.27 3.45
CA GLY A 33 -13.41 -18.55 3.90
C GLY A 33 -13.28 -17.05 3.69
N THR A 34 -12.16 -16.47 4.15
CA THR A 34 -11.84 -15.05 3.99
C THR A 34 -11.78 -14.64 2.52
N LEU A 35 -11.13 -15.46 1.68
CA LEU A 35 -11.05 -15.21 0.24
C LEU A 35 -12.41 -15.28 -0.46
N ARG A 36 -13.28 -16.27 -0.15
CA ARG A 36 -14.63 -16.34 -0.72
C ARG A 36 -15.47 -15.12 -0.36
N ALA A 37 -15.44 -14.71 0.90
CA ALA A 37 -16.16 -13.51 1.35
C ALA A 37 -15.68 -12.26 0.61
N ALA A 38 -14.38 -12.11 0.43
CA ALA A 38 -13.81 -10.97 -0.27
C ALA A 38 -14.06 -10.99 -1.80
N LEU A 39 -14.05 -12.16 -2.44
CA LEU A 39 -14.43 -12.30 -3.85
C LEU A 39 -15.93 -12.00 -4.08
N ALA A 40 -16.79 -12.26 -3.10
CA ALA A 40 -18.21 -11.91 -3.13
C ALA A 40 -18.48 -10.42 -2.80
N HIS A 41 -17.49 -9.69 -2.28
CA HIS A 41 -17.65 -8.26 -1.98
C HIS A 41 -17.93 -7.45 -3.26
N PRO A 42 -18.85 -6.46 -3.25
CA PRO A 42 -19.26 -5.73 -4.46
C PRO A 42 -18.14 -4.85 -5.07
N ALA A 43 -17.12 -4.46 -4.29
CA ALA A 43 -16.02 -3.66 -4.80
C ALA A 43 -15.27 -4.36 -5.94
N PRO A 44 -14.86 -3.64 -7.00
CA PRO A 44 -14.08 -4.21 -8.09
C PRO A 44 -12.67 -4.60 -7.65
N LEU A 45 -12.12 -3.97 -6.63
CA LEU A 45 -10.79 -4.22 -6.08
C LEU A 45 -10.84 -5.13 -4.85
N LEU A 46 -9.86 -6.01 -4.76
CA LEU A 46 -9.57 -6.86 -3.61
C LEU A 46 -8.07 -6.85 -3.37
N PHE A 47 -7.62 -6.38 -2.20
CA PHE A 47 -6.23 -6.41 -1.81
C PHE A 47 -5.91 -7.62 -0.95
N LEU A 48 -4.78 -8.26 -1.22
CA LEU A 48 -4.17 -9.32 -0.42
C LEU A 48 -2.80 -8.83 0.03
N LEU A 49 -2.63 -8.58 1.32
CA LEU A 49 -1.38 -8.07 1.86
C LEU A 49 -0.32 -9.18 1.89
N ALA A 50 0.41 -9.33 0.81
CA ALA A 50 1.51 -10.29 0.69
C ALA A 50 2.72 -9.90 1.56
N ASN A 51 2.94 -8.60 1.78
CA ASN A 51 4.04 -8.03 2.57
C ASN A 51 5.42 -8.58 2.17
N THR A 52 5.62 -8.81 0.87
CA THR A 52 6.81 -9.46 0.31
C THR A 52 8.04 -8.58 0.35
N ARG A 53 7.88 -7.25 0.36
CA ARG A 53 9.01 -6.31 0.47
C ARG A 53 9.82 -6.51 1.74
N ALA A 54 9.20 -7.00 2.81
CA ALA A 54 9.86 -7.32 4.07
C ALA A 54 10.55 -8.70 4.07
N LEU A 55 10.44 -9.49 2.99
CA LEU A 55 10.93 -10.86 2.89
C LEU A 55 12.21 -10.93 2.05
N ASP A 56 13.02 -11.99 2.26
CA ASP A 56 14.03 -12.37 1.29
C ASP A 56 13.40 -12.98 0.02
N PRO A 57 14.15 -13.10 -1.09
CA PRO A 57 13.59 -13.56 -2.35
C PRO A 57 12.93 -14.94 -2.30
N GLU A 58 13.48 -15.89 -1.54
CA GLU A 58 12.89 -17.23 -1.47
C GLU A 58 11.61 -17.25 -0.61
N ALA A 59 11.58 -16.55 0.51
CA ALA A 59 10.39 -16.39 1.31
C ALA A 59 9.28 -15.63 0.54
N ALA A 60 9.65 -14.60 -0.25
CA ALA A 60 8.72 -13.90 -1.13
C ALA A 60 8.13 -14.84 -2.20
N ARG A 61 8.98 -15.66 -2.84
CA ARG A 61 8.57 -16.69 -3.81
C ARG A 61 7.54 -17.65 -3.22
N GLN A 62 7.82 -18.17 -2.04
CA GLN A 62 6.93 -19.12 -1.36
C GLN A 62 5.61 -18.45 -0.97
N ARG A 63 5.64 -17.20 -0.49
CA ARG A 63 4.47 -16.42 -0.12
C ARG A 63 3.54 -16.19 -1.31
N VAL A 64 4.08 -15.70 -2.44
CA VAL A 64 3.29 -15.45 -3.65
C VAL A 64 2.73 -16.76 -4.21
N ARG A 65 3.52 -17.84 -4.23
CA ARG A 65 3.06 -19.16 -4.66
C ARG A 65 1.89 -19.67 -3.81
N GLN A 66 2.00 -19.56 -2.49
CA GLN A 66 0.93 -19.95 -1.57
C GLN A 66 -0.36 -19.15 -1.84
N LEU A 67 -0.24 -17.82 -1.97
CA LEU A 67 -1.38 -16.95 -2.29
C LEU A 67 -2.06 -17.36 -3.60
N CYS A 68 -1.30 -17.55 -4.68
CA CYS A 68 -1.84 -17.93 -5.97
C CYS A 68 -2.53 -19.31 -5.93
N ARG A 69 -1.99 -20.28 -5.20
CA ARG A 69 -2.60 -21.60 -5.03
C ARG A 69 -3.91 -21.57 -4.24
N CYS A 70 -4.01 -20.70 -3.24
CA CYS A 70 -5.27 -20.49 -2.53
C CYS A 70 -6.31 -19.77 -3.42
N LEU A 71 -5.86 -18.80 -4.24
CA LEU A 71 -6.72 -18.00 -5.10
C LEU A 71 -7.29 -18.77 -6.28
N ARG A 72 -6.47 -19.56 -6.99
CA ARG A 72 -6.86 -20.21 -8.25
C ARG A 72 -8.22 -20.92 -8.19
N PRO A 73 -8.44 -21.90 -7.29
CA PRO A 73 -9.72 -22.64 -7.26
C PRO A 73 -10.91 -21.75 -6.94
N LEU A 74 -10.70 -20.69 -6.15
CA LEU A 74 -11.77 -19.78 -5.75
C LEU A 74 -12.13 -18.78 -6.86
N LEU A 75 -11.16 -18.34 -7.66
CA LEU A 75 -11.39 -17.54 -8.86
C LEU A 75 -12.16 -18.39 -9.91
N GLU A 76 -11.74 -19.63 -10.16
CA GLU A 76 -12.42 -20.55 -11.07
C GLU A 76 -13.87 -20.83 -10.59
N GLU A 77 -14.06 -21.07 -9.29
CA GLU A 77 -15.38 -21.23 -8.67
C GLU A 77 -16.26 -19.99 -8.85
N ALA A 78 -15.70 -18.79 -8.64
CA ALA A 78 -16.44 -17.53 -8.74
C ALA A 78 -16.85 -17.23 -10.19
N VAL A 79 -15.99 -17.52 -11.17
CA VAL A 79 -16.30 -17.39 -12.61
C VAL A 79 -17.36 -18.42 -13.01
N ALA A 80 -17.19 -19.68 -12.65
CA ALA A 80 -18.14 -20.76 -12.99
C ALA A 80 -19.53 -20.52 -12.41
N ALA A 81 -19.60 -19.91 -11.21
CA ALA A 81 -20.86 -19.53 -10.56
C ALA A 81 -21.45 -18.21 -11.09
N GLY A 82 -20.81 -17.52 -12.05
CA GLY A 82 -21.26 -16.24 -12.58
C GLY A 82 -21.19 -15.08 -11.60
N ARG A 83 -20.47 -15.23 -10.47
CA ARG A 83 -20.28 -14.17 -9.49
C ARG A 83 -19.33 -13.07 -9.99
N ILE A 84 -18.36 -13.47 -10.80
CA ILE A 84 -17.46 -12.56 -11.54
C ILE A 84 -17.40 -12.98 -13.00
N GLY A 85 -17.33 -12.02 -13.92
CA GLY A 85 -17.24 -12.30 -15.37
C GLY A 85 -15.80 -12.56 -15.82
N ALA A 86 -14.86 -11.87 -15.21
CA ALA A 86 -13.43 -11.98 -15.47
C ALA A 86 -12.63 -11.48 -14.25
N TRP A 87 -11.31 -11.68 -14.28
CA TRP A 87 -10.43 -11.13 -13.25
C TRP A 87 -9.10 -10.65 -13.84
N LEU A 88 -8.52 -9.67 -13.18
CA LEU A 88 -7.16 -9.20 -13.38
C LEU A 88 -6.34 -9.46 -12.11
N ILE A 89 -5.04 -9.68 -12.27
CA ILE A 89 -4.12 -9.89 -11.15
C ILE A 89 -2.98 -8.87 -11.23
N VAL A 90 -2.71 -8.21 -10.11
CA VAL A 90 -1.72 -7.14 -9.99
C VAL A 90 -0.72 -7.51 -8.90
N SER A 91 0.56 -7.64 -9.24
CA SER A 91 1.66 -7.56 -8.29
C SER A 91 1.92 -6.07 -8.05
N ARG A 92 1.44 -5.57 -6.92
CA ARG A 92 1.61 -4.16 -6.55
C ARG A 92 2.92 -4.00 -5.80
N GLY A 93 3.89 -3.33 -6.44
CA GLY A 93 5.20 -3.03 -5.91
C GLY A 93 5.42 -1.56 -5.57
N ASP A 94 6.63 -1.25 -5.13
CA ASP A 94 7.03 0.12 -4.81
C ASP A 94 7.18 0.99 -6.06
N SER A 95 6.65 2.21 -6.00
CA SER A 95 6.76 3.19 -7.07
C SER A 95 8.17 3.73 -7.30
N THR A 96 9.16 3.34 -6.50
CA THR A 96 10.59 3.63 -6.71
C THR A 96 11.37 2.38 -7.12
N LEU A 97 10.69 1.39 -7.74
CA LEU A 97 11.23 0.17 -8.33
C LEU A 97 11.85 -0.84 -7.34
N ARG A 98 11.60 -0.67 -6.02
CA ARG A 98 12.07 -1.61 -4.99
C ARG A 98 11.05 -2.72 -4.79
N SER A 99 11.16 -3.78 -5.58
CA SER A 99 10.29 -4.95 -5.53
C SER A 99 11.03 -6.21 -5.97
N HIS A 100 10.46 -7.38 -5.70
CA HIS A 100 10.99 -8.66 -6.15
C HIS A 100 10.64 -8.94 -7.62
N PHE A 101 10.87 -7.94 -8.51
CA PHE A 101 10.72 -8.15 -9.94
C PHE A 101 11.99 -8.84 -10.53
N PRO A 102 11.86 -9.80 -11.45
CA PRO A 102 10.62 -10.36 -12.01
C PRO A 102 10.06 -11.55 -11.23
N LEU A 103 10.64 -11.91 -10.09
CA LEU A 103 10.32 -13.11 -9.31
C LEU A 103 8.82 -13.26 -9.01
N GLU A 104 8.16 -12.20 -8.58
CA GLU A 104 6.73 -12.26 -8.22
C GLU A 104 5.85 -12.48 -9.45
N VAL A 105 6.08 -11.74 -10.53
CA VAL A 105 5.29 -11.89 -11.75
C VAL A 105 5.56 -13.26 -12.43
N GLU A 106 6.76 -13.80 -12.34
CA GLU A 106 7.08 -15.15 -12.81
C GLU A 106 6.31 -16.22 -12.03
N VAL A 107 6.24 -16.10 -10.69
CA VAL A 107 5.46 -17.03 -9.86
C VAL A 107 3.98 -16.93 -10.15
N ILE A 108 3.44 -15.70 -10.27
CA ILE A 108 2.03 -15.48 -10.60
C ILE A 108 1.72 -16.07 -11.98
N ALA A 109 2.59 -15.86 -12.99
CA ALA A 109 2.41 -16.41 -14.32
C ALA A 109 2.42 -17.94 -14.34
N ALA A 110 3.31 -18.56 -13.56
CA ALA A 110 3.38 -20.02 -13.44
C ALA A 110 2.14 -20.63 -12.74
N GLU A 111 1.63 -19.95 -11.70
CA GLU A 111 0.51 -20.48 -10.90
C GLU A 111 -0.87 -20.11 -11.47
N LEU A 112 -1.04 -18.93 -12.09
CA LEU A 112 -2.34 -18.41 -12.55
C LEU A 112 -2.46 -18.24 -14.07
N GLY A 113 -1.35 -18.40 -14.82
CA GLY A 113 -1.32 -18.23 -16.29
C GLY A 113 -2.15 -19.25 -17.07
N PRO A 114 -2.12 -19.20 -18.41
CA PRO A 114 -1.28 -18.29 -19.20
C PRO A 114 -1.78 -16.85 -19.24
N PHE A 115 -0.86 -15.91 -19.47
CA PHE A 115 -1.15 -14.49 -19.74
C PHE A 115 -0.68 -14.09 -21.14
N ASP A 116 -1.31 -13.05 -21.70
CA ASP A 116 -0.96 -12.50 -23.02
C ASP A 116 0.22 -11.51 -22.91
N ALA A 117 0.28 -10.75 -21.81
CA ALA A 117 1.38 -9.85 -21.48
C ALA A 117 1.48 -9.57 -19.97
N THR A 118 2.70 -9.24 -19.53
CA THR A 118 2.99 -8.64 -18.22
C THR A 118 3.21 -7.14 -18.38
N VAL A 119 2.28 -6.34 -17.89
CA VAL A 119 2.28 -4.87 -18.00
C VAL A 119 3.02 -4.25 -16.81
N LEU A 120 4.12 -3.53 -17.08
CA LEU A 120 4.92 -2.82 -16.08
C LEU A 120 4.58 -1.32 -16.09
N ALA A 121 3.89 -0.84 -15.05
CA ALA A 121 3.43 0.54 -14.91
C ALA A 121 3.68 1.08 -13.48
N PRO A 122 4.93 1.47 -13.13
CA PRO A 122 5.32 1.81 -11.77
C PRO A 122 4.91 3.22 -11.32
N ALA A 123 4.10 3.94 -12.09
CA ALA A 123 3.72 5.31 -11.79
C ALA A 123 2.93 5.46 -10.48
N PHE A 124 3.28 6.50 -9.72
CA PHE A 124 2.53 7.01 -8.58
C PHE A 124 2.44 8.53 -8.68
N LEU A 125 1.46 9.01 -9.43
CA LEU A 125 1.32 10.41 -9.85
C LEU A 125 1.19 11.38 -8.64
N PRO A 126 0.37 11.07 -7.61
CA PRO A 126 0.30 11.93 -6.43
C PRO A 126 1.63 12.09 -5.69
N GLY A 127 2.53 11.13 -5.81
CA GLY A 127 3.88 11.18 -5.24
C GLY A 127 4.97 11.65 -6.21
N GLY A 128 4.60 12.17 -7.38
CA GLY A 128 5.55 12.68 -8.38
C GLY A 128 6.38 11.58 -9.08
N ARG A 129 5.86 10.33 -9.13
CA ARG A 129 6.51 9.24 -9.88
C ARG A 129 5.81 9.08 -11.21
N THR A 130 6.54 9.37 -12.29
CA THR A 130 6.08 9.34 -13.67
C THR A 130 7.00 8.49 -14.53
N THR A 131 6.49 8.02 -15.68
CA THR A 131 7.30 7.34 -16.70
C THR A 131 7.07 8.07 -18.02
N VAL A 132 8.15 8.52 -18.65
CA VAL A 132 8.12 9.25 -19.92
C VAL A 132 9.18 8.68 -20.84
N ASP A 133 8.80 8.32 -22.06
CA ASP A 133 9.66 7.67 -23.06
C ASP A 133 10.42 6.45 -22.50
N GLY A 134 9.80 5.69 -21.60
CA GLY A 134 10.37 4.51 -20.95
C GLY A 134 11.28 4.83 -19.75
N VAL A 135 11.52 6.09 -19.43
CA VAL A 135 12.35 6.50 -18.29
C VAL A 135 11.47 6.81 -17.07
N HIS A 136 11.77 6.14 -15.96
CA HIS A 136 11.03 6.36 -14.71
C HIS A 136 11.68 7.48 -13.87
N LEU A 137 10.83 8.42 -13.46
CA LEU A 137 11.23 9.68 -12.82
C LEU A 137 10.58 9.83 -11.44
N LEU A 138 11.29 10.51 -10.53
CA LEU A 138 10.80 11.02 -9.26
C LEU A 138 10.94 12.54 -9.25
N HIS A 139 9.81 13.27 -9.29
CA HIS A 139 9.79 14.73 -9.40
C HIS A 139 10.65 15.27 -10.56
N GLY A 140 10.64 14.55 -11.70
CA GLY A 140 11.43 14.91 -12.89
C GLY A 140 12.89 14.45 -12.87
N GLU A 141 13.39 13.90 -11.75
CA GLU A 141 14.73 13.31 -11.66
C GLU A 141 14.68 11.81 -11.96
N PRO A 142 15.61 11.26 -12.77
CA PRO A 142 15.73 9.82 -12.98
C PRO A 142 15.88 9.08 -11.64
N VAL A 143 15.00 8.11 -11.37
CA VAL A 143 14.86 7.47 -10.05
C VAL A 143 16.14 6.76 -9.60
N HIS A 144 16.99 6.28 -10.52
CA HIS A 144 18.29 5.66 -10.19
C HIS A 144 19.28 6.63 -9.55
N ARG A 145 19.09 7.94 -9.70
CA ARG A 145 19.95 8.96 -9.06
C ARG A 145 19.55 9.25 -7.61
N THR A 146 18.39 8.79 -7.19
CA THR A 146 17.88 9.01 -5.84
C THR A 146 18.43 7.99 -4.83
N ALA A 147 18.20 8.23 -3.55
CA ALA A 147 18.59 7.30 -2.49
C ALA A 147 17.92 5.92 -2.59
N PHE A 148 16.76 5.84 -3.25
CA PHE A 148 16.00 4.60 -3.38
C PHE A 148 16.72 3.53 -4.22
N ALA A 149 17.50 3.94 -5.21
CA ALA A 149 18.27 3.01 -6.05
C ALA A 149 19.46 2.36 -5.32
N ARG A 150 19.85 2.92 -4.16
CA ARG A 150 20.94 2.38 -3.32
C ARG A 150 20.46 1.44 -2.23
N ASP A 151 19.24 0.92 -2.37
CA ASP A 151 18.70 -0.09 -1.45
C ASP A 151 19.56 -1.34 -1.45
N GLY A 152 19.81 -1.92 -0.26
CA GLY A 152 20.70 -3.07 -0.10
C GLY A 152 20.15 -4.38 -0.69
N LEU A 153 18.82 -4.51 -0.88
CA LEU A 153 18.18 -5.70 -1.44
C LEU A 153 17.67 -5.44 -2.87
N PHE A 154 17.10 -4.26 -3.11
CA PHE A 154 16.40 -3.93 -4.34
C PHE A 154 17.17 -2.96 -5.25
N GLY A 155 18.41 -2.62 -4.94
CA GLY A 155 19.22 -1.65 -5.68
C GLY A 155 19.24 -1.89 -7.20
N TYR A 156 19.42 -0.81 -7.97
CA TYR A 156 19.44 -0.83 -9.44
C TYR A 156 20.24 0.35 -9.99
N GLY A 157 20.74 0.21 -11.23
CA GLY A 157 21.66 1.16 -11.88
C GLY A 157 21.01 2.07 -12.92
N THR A 158 19.77 1.83 -13.34
CA THR A 158 19.14 2.56 -14.44
C THR A 158 17.71 2.95 -14.16
N SER A 159 17.21 4.03 -14.79
CA SER A 159 15.80 4.43 -14.80
C SER A 159 15.11 4.15 -16.13
N ASP A 160 15.86 3.75 -17.18
CA ASP A 160 15.27 3.22 -18.41
C ASP A 160 14.66 1.86 -18.08
N LEU A 161 13.33 1.76 -18.15
CA LEU A 161 12.62 0.57 -17.68
C LEU A 161 12.94 -0.69 -18.48
N PRO A 162 13.10 -0.68 -19.81
CA PRO A 162 13.60 -1.85 -20.54
C PRO A 162 14.97 -2.33 -20.06
N ALA A 163 15.93 -1.43 -19.87
CA ALA A 163 17.25 -1.76 -19.32
C ALA A 163 17.14 -2.24 -17.86
N TRP A 164 16.25 -1.65 -17.07
CA TRP A 164 15.96 -2.11 -15.71
C TRP A 164 15.38 -3.54 -15.68
N VAL A 165 14.50 -3.87 -16.61
CA VAL A 165 13.96 -5.24 -16.76
C VAL A 165 15.10 -6.23 -17.09
N GLU A 166 16.00 -5.87 -17.98
CA GLU A 166 17.17 -6.69 -18.29
C GLU A 166 18.09 -6.85 -17.08
N GLU A 167 18.42 -5.77 -16.38
CA GLU A 167 19.22 -5.79 -15.14
C GLU A 167 18.58 -6.68 -14.07
N LYS A 168 17.29 -6.49 -13.76
CA LYS A 168 16.58 -7.21 -12.69
C LYS A 168 16.30 -8.67 -13.05
N SER A 169 16.21 -8.99 -14.32
CA SER A 169 16.09 -10.39 -14.80
C SER A 169 17.45 -11.09 -14.97
N ALA A 170 18.56 -10.41 -14.65
CA ALA A 170 19.93 -10.89 -14.90
C ALA A 170 20.14 -11.30 -16.38
N GLY A 171 19.64 -10.48 -17.30
CA GLY A 171 19.77 -10.67 -18.74
C GLY A 171 18.85 -11.73 -19.36
N ARG A 172 17.96 -12.35 -18.57
CA ARG A 172 17.00 -13.34 -19.12
C ARG A 172 15.94 -12.72 -20.01
N ILE A 173 15.57 -11.47 -19.75
CA ILE A 173 14.70 -10.64 -20.58
C ILE A 173 15.57 -9.49 -21.07
N ARG A 174 15.85 -9.45 -22.36
CA ARG A 174 16.69 -8.40 -22.94
C ARG A 174 15.90 -7.12 -23.13
N ALA A 175 16.56 -5.96 -23.01
CA ALA A 175 15.91 -4.66 -23.17
C ALA A 175 15.24 -4.48 -24.54
N ASP A 176 15.82 -5.06 -25.60
CA ASP A 176 15.29 -5.06 -26.97
C ASP A 176 14.05 -5.95 -27.16
N GLN A 177 13.74 -6.84 -26.23
CA GLN A 177 12.54 -7.70 -26.20
C GLN A 177 11.39 -7.09 -25.38
N VAL A 178 11.65 -5.98 -24.68
CA VAL A 178 10.63 -5.30 -23.86
C VAL A 178 9.78 -4.42 -24.77
N GLU A 179 8.49 -4.72 -24.80
CA GLU A 179 7.50 -3.92 -25.53
C GLU A 179 7.22 -2.59 -24.80
N ARG A 180 6.75 -1.59 -25.55
CA ARG A 180 6.47 -0.26 -24.98
C ARG A 180 5.10 0.23 -25.42
N ILE A 181 4.39 0.90 -24.51
CA ILE A 181 3.22 1.74 -24.78
C ILE A 181 3.60 3.14 -24.36
N GLY A 182 3.87 4.01 -25.33
CA GLY A 182 4.34 5.36 -25.11
C GLY A 182 3.21 6.32 -24.74
N TRP A 183 3.56 7.44 -24.10
CA TRP A 183 2.60 8.47 -23.68
C TRP A 183 1.80 9.05 -24.86
N ARG A 184 2.39 9.15 -26.07
CA ARG A 184 1.68 9.65 -27.26
C ARG A 184 0.54 8.73 -27.70
N GLU A 185 0.74 7.41 -27.59
CA GLU A 185 -0.30 6.41 -27.88
C GLU A 185 -1.44 6.50 -26.86
N LEU A 186 -1.08 6.71 -25.58
CA LEU A 186 -2.06 6.85 -24.48
C LEU A 186 -2.81 8.17 -24.55
N GLU A 187 -2.15 9.28 -24.94
CA GLU A 187 -2.77 10.55 -25.17
C GLU A 187 -3.77 10.47 -26.34
N ALA A 188 -3.35 9.90 -27.47
CA ALA A 188 -4.22 9.69 -28.61
C ALA A 188 -5.44 8.81 -28.27
N ALA A 189 -5.26 7.83 -27.38
CA ALA A 189 -6.37 7.01 -26.90
C ALA A 189 -7.28 7.77 -25.92
N ALA A 190 -6.73 8.65 -25.07
CA ALA A 190 -7.48 9.48 -24.14
C ALA A 190 -8.32 10.56 -24.86
N ASP A 191 -7.73 11.21 -25.87
CA ASP A 191 -8.41 12.25 -26.68
C ASP A 191 -9.37 11.65 -27.71
N GLY A 192 -9.14 10.38 -28.07
CA GLY A 192 -9.72 9.73 -29.24
C GLY A 192 -11.00 8.95 -28.98
N ALA A 193 -11.76 9.20 -27.91
CA ALA A 193 -13.11 8.67 -27.76
C ALA A 193 -14.02 9.16 -28.91
N GLY A 194 -13.83 8.57 -30.10
CA GLY A 194 -14.49 8.90 -31.35
C GLY A 194 -13.58 9.08 -32.58
N HIS A 195 -12.26 9.11 -32.45
CA HIS A 195 -11.31 9.39 -33.54
C HIS A 195 -10.31 8.25 -33.85
N GLY A 196 -10.49 7.05 -33.28
CA GLY A 196 -9.70 5.86 -33.67
C GLY A 196 -8.39 5.63 -32.88
N GLY A 197 -7.97 6.54 -31.98
CA GLY A 197 -6.78 6.36 -31.16
C GLY A 197 -6.95 5.24 -30.14
N ASP A 198 -8.14 5.09 -29.58
CA ASP A 198 -8.55 3.96 -28.73
C ASP A 198 -8.40 2.61 -29.46
N GLN A 199 -8.76 2.57 -30.75
CA GLN A 199 -8.70 1.36 -31.59
C GLN A 199 -7.25 0.93 -31.89
N ALA A 200 -6.31 1.87 -31.98
CA ALA A 200 -4.90 1.57 -32.18
C ALA A 200 -4.31 0.91 -30.94
N LEU A 201 -4.59 1.45 -29.75
CA LEU A 201 -4.19 0.90 -28.48
C LEU A 201 -4.78 -0.52 -28.26
N LEU A 202 -6.08 -0.69 -28.53
CA LEU A 202 -6.76 -1.99 -28.43
C LEU A 202 -6.12 -3.05 -29.35
N ARG A 203 -5.83 -2.70 -30.61
CA ARG A 203 -5.16 -3.64 -31.54
C ARG A 203 -3.77 -4.04 -31.04
N LYS A 204 -2.99 -3.06 -30.55
CA LYS A 204 -1.66 -3.33 -30.01
C LYS A 204 -1.71 -4.28 -28.83
N LEU A 205 -2.57 -3.99 -27.83
CA LEU A 205 -2.75 -4.83 -26.65
C LEU A 205 -3.29 -6.23 -27.01
N ALA A 206 -4.21 -6.32 -27.98
CA ALA A 206 -4.78 -7.59 -28.42
C ALA A 206 -3.79 -8.45 -29.20
N ALA A 207 -2.73 -7.87 -29.75
CA ALA A 207 -1.70 -8.58 -30.52
C ALA A 207 -0.66 -9.28 -29.64
N PHE A 208 -0.52 -8.92 -28.37
CA PHE A 208 0.47 -9.55 -27.48
C PHE A 208 0.16 -11.03 -27.26
N GLN A 209 1.22 -11.84 -27.28
CA GLN A 209 1.20 -13.28 -27.04
C GLN A 209 2.51 -13.71 -26.37
N GLY A 210 2.48 -14.82 -25.63
CA GLY A 210 3.69 -15.35 -25.01
C GLY A 210 4.18 -14.60 -23.78
N ASN A 211 3.36 -13.71 -23.23
CA ASN A 211 3.62 -12.97 -22.00
C ASN A 211 4.87 -12.06 -22.06
N PRO A 212 5.07 -11.23 -23.12
CA PRO A 212 6.14 -10.24 -23.11
C PRO A 212 5.94 -9.25 -21.96
N VAL A 213 7.06 -8.66 -21.48
CA VAL A 213 7.01 -7.51 -20.58
C VAL A 213 6.72 -6.25 -21.41
N VAL A 214 5.71 -5.50 -21.00
CA VAL A 214 5.26 -4.28 -21.68
C VAL A 214 5.42 -3.11 -20.73
N VAL A 215 6.36 -2.23 -20.98
CA VAL A 215 6.57 -0.98 -20.23
C VAL A 215 5.56 0.05 -20.69
N VAL A 216 4.93 0.73 -19.73
CA VAL A 216 3.90 1.75 -19.99
C VAL A 216 4.33 3.10 -19.45
N ASP A 217 4.29 4.12 -20.30
CA ASP A 217 4.43 5.50 -19.88
C ASP A 217 3.19 5.96 -19.09
N ALA A 218 3.42 6.82 -18.09
CA ALA A 218 2.34 7.42 -17.32
C ALA A 218 2.81 8.75 -16.72
N GLU A 219 2.35 9.84 -17.28
CA GLU A 219 2.64 11.21 -16.81
C GLU A 219 1.38 11.88 -16.26
N ARG A 220 0.21 11.50 -16.78
CA ARG A 220 -1.09 12.06 -16.42
C ARG A 220 -2.10 10.96 -16.08
N PRO A 221 -3.10 11.24 -15.22
CA PRO A 221 -4.14 10.27 -14.89
C PRO A 221 -4.87 9.72 -16.12
N GLN A 222 -5.09 10.56 -17.14
CA GLN A 222 -5.79 10.20 -18.39
C GLN A 222 -5.08 9.07 -19.15
N HIS A 223 -3.74 8.99 -19.09
CA HIS A 223 -2.97 7.89 -19.69
C HIS A 223 -3.35 6.54 -19.07
N LEU A 224 -3.45 6.50 -17.75
CA LEU A 224 -3.80 5.26 -17.02
C LEU A 224 -5.29 4.92 -17.14
N LEU A 225 -6.16 5.94 -17.28
CA LEU A 225 -7.59 5.73 -17.55
C LEU A 225 -7.81 5.13 -18.93
N ALA A 226 -7.15 5.67 -19.98
CA ALA A 226 -7.23 5.13 -21.34
C ALA A 226 -6.69 3.69 -21.43
N LEU A 227 -5.53 3.42 -20.81
CA LEU A 227 -4.99 2.08 -20.71
C LEU A 227 -5.95 1.13 -20.00
N GLY A 228 -6.48 1.55 -18.83
CA GLY A 228 -7.41 0.75 -18.04
C GLY A 228 -8.69 0.41 -18.80
N ALA A 229 -9.27 1.37 -19.53
CA ALA A 229 -10.44 1.18 -20.36
C ALA A 229 -10.19 0.12 -21.45
N ALA A 230 -9.06 0.21 -22.16
CA ALA A 230 -8.68 -0.75 -23.19
C ALA A 230 -8.45 -2.17 -22.60
N LEU A 231 -7.79 -2.27 -21.46
CA LEU A 231 -7.54 -3.55 -20.77
C LEU A 231 -8.84 -4.20 -20.29
N ARG A 232 -9.76 -3.44 -19.70
CA ARG A 232 -11.08 -3.95 -19.28
C ARG A 232 -11.88 -4.47 -20.47
N GLN A 233 -11.90 -3.70 -21.58
CA GLN A 233 -12.61 -4.11 -22.80
C GLN A 233 -12.05 -5.42 -23.35
N LEU A 234 -10.73 -5.61 -23.37
CA LEU A 234 -10.08 -6.82 -23.87
C LEU A 234 -10.21 -8.03 -22.93
N THR A 235 -10.38 -7.78 -21.63
CA THR A 235 -10.53 -8.84 -20.62
C THR A 235 -11.99 -9.30 -20.46
N ALA A 236 -12.94 -8.45 -20.81
CA ALA A 236 -14.36 -8.77 -20.71
C ALA A 236 -14.72 -10.01 -21.58
N PRO A 237 -15.67 -10.87 -21.15
CA PRO A 237 -16.13 -12.01 -21.94
C PRO A 237 -16.58 -11.63 -23.36
N ALA A 238 -17.23 -10.48 -23.53
CA ALA A 238 -17.67 -9.93 -24.83
C ALA A 238 -16.50 -9.67 -25.81
N ALA A 239 -15.26 -9.56 -25.33
CA ALA A 239 -14.08 -9.44 -26.22
C ALA A 239 -13.92 -10.65 -27.17
N ALA A 240 -14.49 -11.80 -26.83
CA ALA A 240 -14.45 -12.99 -27.66
C ALA A 240 -15.09 -12.77 -29.05
N GLU A 241 -16.16 -11.99 -29.15
CA GLU A 241 -16.87 -11.69 -30.40
C GLU A 241 -15.96 -10.98 -31.41
N ARG A 242 -15.13 -10.07 -30.96
CA ARG A 242 -14.26 -9.25 -31.82
C ARG A 242 -12.85 -9.78 -31.95
N TRP A 243 -12.31 -10.38 -30.86
CA TRP A 243 -10.90 -10.76 -30.76
C TRP A 243 -10.69 -12.27 -30.71
N GLY A 244 -11.74 -13.08 -30.87
CA GLY A 244 -11.74 -14.55 -30.84
C GLY A 244 -11.69 -15.12 -29.42
N ARG A 245 -11.12 -14.41 -28.46
CA ARG A 245 -11.11 -14.74 -27.04
C ARG A 245 -10.83 -13.50 -26.18
N PRO A 246 -11.25 -13.49 -24.91
CA PRO A 246 -10.76 -12.50 -23.95
C PRO A 246 -9.25 -12.58 -23.79
N ARG A 247 -8.60 -11.44 -23.56
CA ARG A 247 -7.18 -11.36 -23.24
C ARG A 247 -6.96 -11.42 -21.74
N ARG A 248 -5.78 -11.92 -21.35
CA ARG A 248 -5.40 -12.04 -19.94
C ARG A 248 -4.09 -11.30 -19.70
N PHE A 249 -4.13 -10.35 -18.79
CA PHE A 249 -2.98 -9.51 -18.45
C PHE A 249 -2.56 -9.71 -17.00
N LEU A 250 -1.25 -9.76 -16.79
CA LEU A 250 -0.61 -9.68 -15.48
C LEU A 250 0.01 -8.29 -15.32
N PHE A 251 -0.03 -7.75 -14.14
CA PHE A 251 0.50 -6.40 -13.90
C PHE A 251 1.58 -6.41 -12.83
N GLN A 252 2.67 -5.69 -13.10
CA GLN A 252 3.60 -5.17 -12.10
C GLN A 252 3.39 -3.67 -12.05
N SER A 253 2.82 -3.15 -10.97
CA SER A 253 2.45 -1.73 -10.92
C SER A 253 2.67 -1.11 -9.55
N ALA A 254 2.64 0.23 -9.51
CA ALA A 254 2.40 0.98 -8.30
C ALA A 254 0.92 1.42 -8.22
N ALA A 255 0.61 2.31 -7.29
CA ALA A 255 -0.77 2.59 -6.90
C ALA A 255 -1.62 3.23 -8.02
N SER A 256 -1.06 4.11 -8.88
CA SER A 256 -1.88 4.92 -9.81
C SER A 256 -2.57 4.10 -10.90
N LEU A 257 -2.01 2.97 -11.34
CA LEU A 257 -2.65 2.11 -12.34
C LEU A 257 -3.98 1.55 -11.85
N LEU A 258 -4.10 1.28 -10.55
CA LEU A 258 -5.31 0.69 -9.97
C LEU A 258 -6.55 1.56 -10.18
N ASN A 259 -6.40 2.89 -10.15
CA ASN A 259 -7.49 3.83 -10.43
C ASN A 259 -7.96 3.72 -11.88
N GLY A 260 -7.02 3.54 -12.82
CA GLY A 260 -7.34 3.30 -14.24
C GLY A 260 -8.05 1.97 -14.47
N LEU A 261 -7.59 0.90 -13.80
CA LEU A 261 -8.17 -0.44 -13.95
C LEU A 261 -9.57 -0.56 -13.33
N ALA A 262 -9.81 0.09 -12.17
CA ALA A 262 -11.03 -0.11 -11.39
C ALA A 262 -12.16 0.88 -11.67
N GLU A 263 -11.88 2.02 -12.33
CA GLU A 263 -12.86 3.13 -12.49
C GLU A 263 -13.59 3.45 -11.18
N LEU A 264 -12.82 3.67 -10.12
CA LEU A 264 -13.41 3.94 -8.82
C LEU A 264 -14.24 5.24 -8.88
N PRO A 265 -15.45 5.24 -8.30
CA PRO A 265 -16.19 6.48 -8.12
C PRO A 265 -15.42 7.45 -7.22
N PRO A 266 -15.79 8.74 -7.18
CA PRO A 266 -15.22 9.66 -6.20
C PRO A 266 -15.28 9.09 -4.77
N PRO A 267 -14.28 9.38 -3.90
CA PRO A 267 -14.31 8.92 -2.52
C PRO A 267 -15.62 9.33 -1.82
N PRO A 268 -16.31 8.41 -1.12
CA PRO A 268 -17.58 8.70 -0.47
C PRO A 268 -17.43 9.65 0.73
N LEU A 269 -16.22 9.75 1.28
CA LEU A 269 -15.88 10.61 2.40
C LEU A 269 -14.65 11.45 2.05
N ASP A 270 -14.72 12.72 2.31
CA ASP A 270 -13.57 13.62 2.34
C ASP A 270 -12.76 13.45 3.65
N ALA A 271 -11.71 14.23 3.83
CA ALA A 271 -10.87 14.16 5.03
C ALA A 271 -11.66 14.43 6.32
N GLY A 272 -12.63 15.35 6.29
CA GLY A 272 -13.51 15.64 7.43
C GLY A 272 -14.42 14.46 7.76
N GLY A 273 -15.05 13.88 6.75
CA GLY A 273 -15.89 12.68 6.91
C GLY A 273 -15.10 11.47 7.41
N LEU A 274 -13.85 11.30 6.96
CA LEU A 274 -12.95 10.26 7.46
C LEU A 274 -12.54 10.49 8.91
N ALA A 275 -12.23 11.72 9.30
CA ALA A 275 -11.90 12.07 10.67
C ALA A 275 -13.12 11.86 11.62
N ALA A 276 -14.34 12.12 11.12
CA ALA A 276 -15.59 11.90 11.85
C ALA A 276 -15.90 10.41 12.12
N LEU A 277 -15.15 9.46 11.53
CA LEU A 277 -15.22 8.03 11.86
C LEU A 277 -14.62 7.74 13.25
N ARG A 278 -13.98 8.71 13.92
CA ARG A 278 -13.50 8.58 15.30
C ARG A 278 -14.62 8.05 16.20
N ARG A 279 -14.31 7.00 16.97
CA ARG A 279 -15.29 6.40 17.89
C ARG A 279 -15.61 7.32 19.05
N CYS A 280 -16.85 7.25 19.51
CA CYS A 280 -17.35 7.93 20.70
C CYS A 280 -17.80 6.90 21.75
N ASP A 281 -17.88 7.33 23.00
CA ASP A 281 -18.53 6.58 24.07
C ASP A 281 -20.05 6.58 23.91
N ARG A 282 -20.76 5.95 24.85
CA ARG A 282 -22.24 5.89 24.85
C ARG A 282 -22.91 7.26 25.01
N ALA A 283 -22.20 8.24 25.53
CA ALA A 283 -22.68 9.62 25.71
C ALA A 283 -22.40 10.50 24.49
N GLY A 284 -21.75 9.96 23.45
CA GLY A 284 -21.35 10.71 22.27
C GLY A 284 -20.03 11.47 22.43
N THR A 285 -19.29 11.26 23.53
CA THR A 285 -17.98 11.90 23.76
C THR A 285 -16.91 11.18 22.93
N PRO A 286 -16.10 11.92 22.14
CA PRO A 286 -15.03 11.29 21.36
C PRO A 286 -14.01 10.57 22.26
N LEU A 287 -13.76 9.31 21.97
CA LEU A 287 -12.74 8.53 22.69
C LEU A 287 -11.33 9.01 22.31
N PRO A 288 -10.34 8.89 23.20
CA PRO A 288 -8.97 9.33 22.93
C PRO A 288 -8.32 8.50 21.84
N GLY A 289 -7.28 9.05 21.16
CA GLY A 289 -6.49 8.33 20.18
C GLY A 289 -5.19 7.77 20.75
N LEU A 290 -4.48 6.97 19.92
CA LEU A 290 -3.11 6.51 20.16
C LEU A 290 -2.30 6.66 18.88
N VAL A 291 -1.09 7.21 18.98
CA VAL A 291 -0.13 7.27 17.87
C VAL A 291 1.01 6.27 18.12
N LEU A 292 1.29 5.44 17.14
CA LEU A 292 2.35 4.41 17.16
C LEU A 292 3.41 4.74 16.11
N VAL A 293 4.67 4.96 16.52
CA VAL A 293 5.77 5.33 15.64
C VAL A 293 6.89 4.31 15.72
N GLY A 294 6.92 3.37 14.76
CA GLY A 294 7.95 2.33 14.67
C GLY A 294 9.01 2.59 13.60
N SER A 295 8.84 3.61 12.76
CA SER A 295 9.80 3.97 11.71
C SER A 295 10.96 4.78 12.25
N HIS A 296 12.19 4.50 11.77
CA HIS A 296 13.46 5.13 12.16
C HIS A 296 14.11 5.97 11.05
N VAL A 297 13.37 6.27 9.97
CA VAL A 297 13.92 7.16 8.94
C VAL A 297 13.98 8.61 9.45
N PRO A 298 14.93 9.44 9.00
CA PRO A 298 15.09 10.82 9.49
C PRO A 298 13.80 11.66 9.45
N LEU A 299 12.99 11.48 8.40
CA LEU A 299 11.68 12.14 8.30
C LEU A 299 10.73 11.72 9.42
N ALA A 300 10.74 10.45 9.81
CA ALA A 300 9.89 9.97 10.91
C ALA A 300 10.32 10.56 12.26
N ASP A 301 11.61 10.83 12.44
CA ASP A 301 12.15 11.46 13.65
C ASP A 301 11.69 12.92 13.73
N ALA A 302 11.81 13.69 12.63
CA ALA A 302 11.33 15.07 12.57
C ALA A 302 9.80 15.16 12.80
N GLN A 303 9.04 14.23 12.23
CA GLN A 303 7.58 14.18 12.43
C GLN A 303 7.20 13.83 13.87
N LEU A 304 7.93 12.92 14.53
CA LEU A 304 7.72 12.57 15.93
C LEU A 304 8.04 13.76 16.84
N GLU A 305 9.17 14.41 16.62
CA GLU A 305 9.57 15.61 17.37
C GLU A 305 8.51 16.71 17.27
N ARG A 306 8.02 16.96 16.06
CA ARG A 306 6.96 17.94 15.81
C ARG A 306 5.65 17.60 16.52
N LEU A 307 5.26 16.30 16.54
CA LEU A 307 4.06 15.85 17.25
C LEU A 307 4.22 15.97 18.76
N LEU A 308 5.37 15.59 19.31
CA LEU A 308 5.64 15.66 20.76
C LEU A 308 5.79 17.09 21.30
N ALA A 309 6.02 18.06 20.43
CA ALA A 309 6.00 19.47 20.80
C ALA A 309 4.59 19.99 21.14
N ASP A 310 3.51 19.28 20.74
CA ASP A 310 2.16 19.63 21.13
C ASP A 310 1.87 19.15 22.57
N PRO A 311 1.47 20.06 23.50
CA PRO A 311 1.26 19.70 24.92
C PRO A 311 0.12 18.70 25.12
N ALA A 312 -0.78 18.52 24.15
CA ALA A 312 -1.83 17.51 24.20
C ALA A 312 -1.34 16.10 23.83
N CYS A 313 -0.11 15.96 23.36
CA CYS A 313 0.56 14.68 23.15
C CYS A 313 1.53 14.36 24.30
N ALA A 314 1.72 13.07 24.58
CA ALA A 314 2.72 12.63 25.55
C ALA A 314 3.41 11.34 25.09
N GLY A 315 4.75 11.37 25.06
CA GLY A 315 5.57 10.26 24.62
C GLY A 315 5.67 9.14 25.65
N VAL A 316 5.64 7.90 25.15
CA VAL A 316 6.08 6.69 25.88
C VAL A 316 7.11 6.02 25.02
N GLU A 317 8.35 6.03 25.48
CA GLU A 317 9.47 5.45 24.76
C GLU A 317 9.67 3.98 25.13
N VAL A 318 9.78 3.10 24.14
CA VAL A 318 10.28 1.75 24.29
C VAL A 318 11.80 1.80 24.14
N GLU A 319 12.50 1.69 25.25
CA GLU A 319 13.96 1.73 25.30
C GLU A 319 14.56 0.48 24.63
N VAL A 320 14.97 0.62 23.38
CA VAL A 320 15.47 -0.49 22.52
C VAL A 320 16.66 -1.20 23.16
N ARG A 321 17.61 -0.47 23.77
CA ARG A 321 18.78 -1.07 24.45
C ARG A 321 18.39 -1.86 25.70
N ARG A 322 17.38 -1.41 26.43
CA ARG A 322 16.86 -2.12 27.61
C ARG A 322 16.15 -3.40 27.17
N LEU A 323 15.33 -3.31 26.13
CA LEU A 323 14.65 -4.45 25.54
C LEU A 323 15.64 -5.50 25.04
N ALA A 324 16.68 -5.11 24.31
CA ALA A 324 17.72 -6.03 23.82
C ALA A 324 18.40 -6.80 24.99
N ARG A 325 18.80 -6.09 26.04
CA ARG A 325 19.38 -6.70 27.23
C ARG A 325 18.46 -7.69 27.95
N VAL A 326 17.14 -7.38 27.95
CA VAL A 326 16.15 -8.29 28.55
C VAL A 326 16.01 -9.56 27.72
N LEU A 327 15.95 -9.42 26.39
CA LEU A 327 15.79 -10.56 25.47
C LEU A 327 17.03 -11.48 25.48
N GLU A 328 18.22 -10.95 25.72
CA GLU A 328 19.48 -11.72 25.84
C GLU A 328 19.73 -12.25 27.24
N GLY A 329 18.97 -11.82 28.23
CA GLY A 329 19.17 -12.16 29.65
C GLY A 329 18.70 -13.56 30.04
N PRO A 330 18.98 -13.99 31.28
CA PRO A 330 18.66 -15.35 31.74
C PRO A 330 17.17 -15.57 32.03
N LEU A 331 16.38 -14.51 32.19
CA LEU A 331 14.94 -14.55 32.49
C LEU A 331 14.15 -13.59 31.58
N PRO A 332 14.17 -13.81 30.25
CA PRO A 332 13.58 -12.83 29.31
C PRO A 332 12.06 -12.68 29.47
N ALA A 333 11.34 -13.76 29.66
CA ALA A 333 9.87 -13.71 29.67
C ALA A 333 9.28 -12.96 30.89
N PRO A 334 9.67 -13.20 32.16
CA PRO A 334 9.17 -12.43 33.30
C PRO A 334 9.56 -10.96 33.26
N LEU A 335 10.80 -10.65 32.86
CA LEU A 335 11.27 -9.26 32.76
C LEU A 335 10.57 -8.51 31.66
N LEU A 336 10.33 -9.14 30.50
CA LEU A 336 9.57 -8.57 29.41
C LEU A 336 8.13 -8.28 29.84
N ALA A 337 7.48 -9.20 30.52
CA ALA A 337 6.11 -9.02 31.03
C ALA A 337 6.01 -7.83 32.00
N SER A 338 7.00 -7.66 32.89
CA SER A 338 7.08 -6.51 33.80
C SER A 338 7.22 -5.19 33.02
N LEU A 339 8.11 -5.14 32.02
CA LEU A 339 8.30 -3.96 31.20
C LEU A 339 7.01 -3.63 30.37
N GLU A 340 6.36 -4.63 29.81
CA GLU A 340 5.09 -4.44 29.10
C GLU A 340 4.02 -3.86 30.04
N GLN A 341 3.97 -4.28 31.29
CA GLN A 341 3.04 -3.74 32.27
C GLN A 341 3.35 -2.29 32.61
N ASP A 342 4.62 -1.91 32.78
CA ASP A 342 5.05 -0.54 33.07
C ASP A 342 4.65 0.40 31.91
N TRP A 343 4.97 0.01 30.66
CA TRP A 343 4.58 0.81 29.47
C TRP A 343 3.07 0.91 29.32
N ARG A 344 2.32 -0.17 29.54
CA ARG A 344 0.85 -0.16 29.49
C ARG A 344 0.26 0.80 30.54
N GLN A 345 0.80 0.80 31.76
CA GLN A 345 0.37 1.72 32.78
C GLN A 345 0.71 3.18 32.43
N ALA A 346 1.89 3.43 31.85
CA ALA A 346 2.27 4.77 31.38
C ALA A 346 1.30 5.28 30.30
N LEU A 347 1.00 4.44 29.30
CA LEU A 347 0.04 4.77 28.24
C LEU A 347 -1.36 5.07 28.83
N ARG A 348 -1.84 4.23 29.73
CA ARG A 348 -3.16 4.46 30.40
C ARG A 348 -3.21 5.74 31.21
N ARG A 349 -2.13 6.09 31.94
CA ARG A 349 -2.07 7.36 32.69
C ARG A 349 -2.19 8.57 31.76
N ILE A 350 -1.58 8.51 30.58
CA ILE A 350 -1.67 9.59 29.59
C ILE A 350 -3.11 9.67 29.06
N LEU A 351 -3.73 8.56 28.69
CA LEU A 351 -5.13 8.52 28.24
C LEU A 351 -6.08 9.13 29.30
N THR A 352 -5.92 8.73 30.58
CA THR A 352 -6.77 9.24 31.67
C THR A 352 -6.53 10.72 31.98
N SER A 353 -5.39 11.28 31.60
CA SER A 353 -5.10 12.71 31.69
C SER A 353 -5.71 13.55 30.55
N GLY A 354 -6.44 12.93 29.63
CA GLY A 354 -7.02 13.60 28.46
C GLY A 354 -6.03 13.96 27.36
N ARG A 355 -4.82 13.38 27.40
CA ARG A 355 -3.78 13.58 26.38
C ARG A 355 -3.70 12.36 25.44
N THR A 356 -3.19 12.58 24.25
CA THR A 356 -2.91 11.49 23.29
C THR A 356 -1.56 10.86 23.59
N PRO A 357 -1.48 9.57 23.97
CA PRO A 357 -0.22 8.86 24.08
C PRO A 357 0.42 8.64 22.69
N VAL A 358 1.74 8.81 22.65
CA VAL A 358 2.57 8.55 21.48
C VAL A 358 3.56 7.46 21.85
N LEU A 359 3.32 6.22 21.43
CA LEU A 359 4.22 5.09 21.67
C LEU A 359 5.26 5.02 20.56
N PHE A 360 6.53 5.11 20.90
CA PHE A 360 7.63 5.05 19.94
C PHE A 360 8.84 4.29 20.51
N SER A 361 9.68 3.76 19.61
CA SER A 361 10.95 3.15 20.00
C SER A 361 12.04 4.21 20.12
N SER A 362 13.01 4.02 21.03
CA SER A 362 14.16 4.90 21.18
C SER A 362 14.88 5.09 19.84
N ARG A 363 15.40 6.31 19.64
CA ARG A 363 16.12 6.71 18.44
C ARG A 363 17.61 6.33 18.54
N GLY A 364 18.25 6.16 17.38
CA GLY A 364 19.63 5.71 17.27
C GLY A 364 19.75 4.25 16.82
N GLU A 365 20.90 3.88 16.31
CA GLU A 365 21.16 2.52 15.83
C GLU A 365 21.46 1.56 17.00
N LEU A 366 20.83 0.39 16.99
CA LEU A 366 21.26 -0.76 17.74
C LEU A 366 22.36 -1.46 16.92
N LEU A 367 23.53 -1.66 17.52
CA LEU A 367 24.59 -2.44 16.90
C LEU A 367 24.20 -3.92 16.92
N CYS A 368 23.71 -4.43 15.81
CA CYS A 368 23.44 -5.83 15.59
C CYS A 368 24.62 -6.51 14.88
N ARG A 369 24.85 -7.79 15.17
CA ARG A 369 25.93 -8.60 14.57
C ARG A 369 25.73 -8.85 13.08
N GLY A 370 24.53 -8.59 12.55
CA GLY A 370 24.21 -8.75 11.13
C GLY A 370 22.78 -8.44 10.80
N ALA A 371 22.44 -8.54 9.50
CA ALA A 371 21.12 -8.24 8.97
C ALA A 371 20.00 -9.13 9.56
N THR A 372 20.29 -10.41 9.76
CA THR A 372 19.35 -11.40 10.34
C THR A 372 18.96 -11.03 11.76
N GLU A 373 19.93 -10.70 12.61
CA GLU A 373 19.69 -10.31 14.01
C GLU A 373 18.91 -8.98 14.07
N ARG A 374 19.31 -8.00 13.25
CA ARG A 374 18.59 -6.72 13.12
C ARG A 374 17.13 -6.93 12.74
N ARG A 375 16.86 -7.81 11.78
CA ARG A 375 15.50 -8.13 11.34
C ARG A 375 14.70 -8.82 12.44
N ALA A 376 15.27 -9.85 13.09
CA ALA A 376 14.60 -10.58 14.17
C ALA A 376 14.24 -9.65 15.34
N PHE A 377 15.18 -8.78 15.74
CA PHE A 377 14.94 -7.77 16.77
C PHE A 377 13.85 -6.76 16.36
N GLY A 378 13.90 -6.26 15.12
CA GLY A 378 12.89 -5.34 14.59
C GLY A 378 11.48 -5.94 14.62
N LEU A 379 11.33 -7.22 14.28
CA LEU A 379 10.05 -7.93 14.36
C LEU A 379 9.58 -8.12 15.81
N ALA A 380 10.49 -8.48 16.73
CA ALA A 380 10.17 -8.60 18.16
C ALA A 380 9.71 -7.27 18.77
N LEU A 381 10.38 -6.17 18.40
CA LEU A 381 10.02 -4.82 18.81
C LEU A 381 8.63 -4.42 18.25
N ALA A 382 8.39 -4.67 16.96
CA ALA A 382 7.08 -4.40 16.35
C ALA A 382 5.97 -5.21 17.02
N ALA A 383 6.20 -6.49 17.32
CA ALA A 383 5.25 -7.34 18.04
C ALA A 383 4.96 -6.83 19.46
N LEU A 384 5.97 -6.38 20.19
CA LEU A 384 5.80 -5.76 21.51
C LEU A 384 4.93 -4.50 21.43
N MET A 385 5.27 -3.58 20.53
CA MET A 385 4.52 -2.33 20.34
C MET A 385 3.07 -2.59 19.90
N ALA A 386 2.85 -3.60 19.05
CA ALA A 386 1.54 -4.03 18.61
C ALA A 386 0.70 -4.58 19.78
N ARG A 387 1.26 -5.43 20.66
CA ARG A 387 0.56 -5.92 21.86
C ARG A 387 0.19 -4.79 22.82
N LEU A 388 1.08 -3.82 23.02
CA LEU A 388 0.79 -2.64 23.85
C LEU A 388 -0.38 -1.84 23.29
N ALA A 389 -0.35 -1.53 21.98
CA ALA A 389 -1.41 -0.81 21.31
C ALA A 389 -2.75 -1.58 21.33
N ALA A 390 -2.72 -2.89 21.03
CA ALA A 390 -3.89 -3.76 21.05
C ALA A 390 -4.56 -3.82 22.43
N SER A 391 -3.78 -3.80 23.52
CA SER A 391 -4.30 -3.81 24.88
C SER A 391 -5.12 -2.56 25.25
N LEU A 392 -5.01 -1.50 24.47
CA LEU A 392 -5.74 -0.22 24.66
C LEU A 392 -6.83 -0.04 23.58
N ALA A 393 -6.78 -0.75 22.49
CA ALA A 393 -7.65 -0.58 21.33
C ALA A 393 -9.15 -0.54 21.65
N PRO A 394 -9.69 -1.34 22.60
CA PRO A 394 -11.10 -1.26 23.00
C PRO A 394 -11.52 0.14 23.49
N ASP A 395 -10.62 0.88 24.12
CA ASP A 395 -10.87 2.16 24.77
C ASP A 395 -10.51 3.36 23.85
N LEU A 396 -10.05 3.07 22.61
CA LEU A 396 -9.58 4.11 21.69
C LEU A 396 -10.65 4.55 20.70
N GLY A 397 -10.62 5.84 20.36
CA GLY A 397 -11.39 6.46 19.29
C GLY A 397 -10.76 6.21 17.92
N TYR A 398 -9.43 6.18 17.85
CA TYR A 398 -8.65 5.94 16.64
C TYR A 398 -7.21 5.49 16.95
N LEU A 399 -6.54 4.96 15.92
CA LEU A 399 -5.11 4.65 15.92
C LEU A 399 -4.42 5.33 14.73
N ILE A 400 -3.23 5.86 14.92
CA ILE A 400 -2.31 6.24 13.84
C ILE A 400 -1.08 5.34 13.96
N SER A 401 -0.76 4.57 12.92
CA SER A 401 0.39 3.65 12.90
C SER A 401 1.37 4.04 11.81
N LYS A 402 2.57 4.49 12.22
CA LYS A 402 3.63 4.95 11.32
C LYS A 402 4.74 3.92 11.18
N GLY A 403 4.90 3.43 9.95
CA GLY A 403 5.87 2.44 9.53
C GLY A 403 5.21 1.15 9.05
N GLY A 404 5.62 0.63 7.88
CA GLY A 404 4.99 -0.53 7.24
C GLY A 404 4.98 -1.78 8.11
N ILE A 405 6.15 -2.22 8.61
CA ILE A 405 6.27 -3.41 9.48
C ILE A 405 5.42 -3.24 10.75
N THR A 406 5.48 -2.08 11.40
CA THR A 406 4.71 -1.78 12.61
C THR A 406 3.20 -1.86 12.35
N THR A 407 2.75 -1.29 11.23
CA THR A 407 1.34 -1.31 10.83
C THR A 407 0.86 -2.73 10.53
N HIS A 408 1.64 -3.51 9.78
CA HIS A 408 1.31 -4.90 9.50
C HIS A 408 1.18 -5.72 10.78
N THR A 409 2.19 -5.65 11.64
CA THR A 409 2.20 -6.40 12.91
C THR A 409 1.06 -5.97 13.83
N LEU A 410 0.73 -4.67 13.85
CA LEU A 410 -0.43 -4.18 14.61
C LEU A 410 -1.74 -4.77 14.10
N LEU A 411 -1.97 -4.72 12.79
CA LEU A 411 -3.23 -5.18 12.19
C LEU A 411 -3.38 -6.71 12.28
N ALA A 412 -2.34 -7.45 11.86
CA ALA A 412 -2.39 -8.91 11.73
C ALA A 412 -2.21 -9.65 13.07
N ASP A 413 -1.21 -9.25 13.86
CA ASP A 413 -0.81 -9.97 15.07
C ASP A 413 -1.36 -9.33 16.34
N GLY A 414 -1.32 -7.99 16.41
CA GLY A 414 -1.78 -7.24 17.60
C GLY A 414 -3.30 -7.26 17.74
N LEU A 415 -4.01 -6.86 16.68
CA LEU A 415 -5.46 -6.76 16.66
C LEU A 415 -6.14 -8.02 16.12
N ASP A 416 -5.38 -9.02 15.66
CA ASP A 416 -5.86 -10.32 15.16
C ASP A 416 -6.89 -10.18 14.03
N LEU A 417 -6.73 -9.19 13.14
CA LEU A 417 -7.68 -8.93 12.07
C LEU A 417 -7.44 -9.85 10.87
N ALA A 418 -8.52 -10.39 10.31
CA ALA A 418 -8.46 -11.14 9.06
C ALA A 418 -8.48 -10.20 7.84
N ALA A 419 -9.22 -9.10 7.95
CA ALA A 419 -9.36 -8.11 6.90
C ALA A 419 -9.68 -6.73 7.47
N VAL A 420 -9.42 -5.69 6.67
CA VAL A 420 -9.84 -4.32 6.92
C VAL A 420 -10.50 -3.74 5.68
N ASP A 421 -11.41 -2.78 5.87
CA ASP A 421 -12.01 -1.99 4.80
C ASP A 421 -11.24 -0.70 4.60
N LEU A 422 -10.80 -0.43 3.38
CA LEU A 422 -10.19 0.83 2.99
C LEU A 422 -11.27 1.90 2.87
N ARG A 423 -11.26 2.89 3.77
CA ARG A 423 -12.30 3.93 3.83
C ARG A 423 -11.98 5.12 2.94
N GLY A 424 -10.71 5.40 2.70
CA GLY A 424 -10.23 6.51 1.90
C GLY A 424 -8.90 7.05 2.39
N GLN A 425 -8.51 8.22 1.91
CA GLN A 425 -7.27 8.89 2.29
C GLN A 425 -7.58 10.14 3.12
N LEU A 426 -7.07 10.16 4.36
CA LEU A 426 -7.17 11.36 5.21
C LEU A 426 -6.34 12.53 4.64
N LEU A 427 -5.15 12.19 4.16
CA LEU A 427 -4.26 13.05 3.38
C LEU A 427 -3.72 12.21 2.21
N PRO A 428 -3.24 12.83 1.12
CA PRO A 428 -2.71 12.08 -0.02
C PRO A 428 -1.68 11.01 0.38
N GLY A 429 -1.98 9.75 0.08
CA GLY A 429 -1.14 8.59 0.41
C GLY A 429 -1.26 8.07 1.86
N LEU A 430 -2.14 8.63 2.68
CA LEU A 430 -2.43 8.18 4.04
C LEU A 430 -3.81 7.53 4.10
N SER A 431 -3.85 6.20 4.03
CA SER A 431 -5.11 5.44 4.01
C SER A 431 -5.68 5.26 5.42
N LEU A 432 -6.98 5.55 5.56
CA LEU A 432 -7.77 5.19 6.73
C LEU A 432 -8.44 3.83 6.49
N VAL A 433 -8.25 2.92 7.41
CA VAL A 433 -8.86 1.58 7.37
C VAL A 433 -9.71 1.33 8.61
N GLN A 434 -10.68 0.43 8.49
CA GLN A 434 -11.48 -0.06 9.63
C GLN A 434 -11.52 -1.59 9.60
N PRO A 435 -11.60 -2.29 10.76
CA PRO A 435 -11.77 -3.73 10.79
C PRO A 435 -13.01 -4.17 10.01
N ALA A 436 -12.83 -5.05 9.02
CA ALA A 436 -13.93 -5.54 8.18
C ALA A 436 -14.83 -6.49 8.98
N GLY A 437 -16.14 -6.27 8.91
CA GLY A 437 -17.13 -7.15 9.54
C GLY A 437 -16.96 -7.37 11.06
N ALA A 438 -16.15 -6.54 11.72
CA ALA A 438 -15.85 -6.72 13.13
C ALA A 438 -17.08 -6.45 14.00
N CYS A 439 -17.37 -7.44 14.84
CA CYS A 439 -18.25 -7.30 16.01
C CYS A 439 -17.38 -7.17 17.26
N GLY A 440 -17.89 -6.53 18.32
CA GLY A 440 -17.18 -6.45 19.59
C GLY A 440 -16.29 -5.22 19.75
N PRO A 441 -15.22 -5.28 20.56
CA PRO A 441 -14.50 -4.10 21.06
C PRO A 441 -13.72 -3.34 19.99
N LEU A 442 -13.45 -3.94 18.81
CA LEU A 442 -12.75 -3.30 17.70
C LEU A 442 -13.71 -2.77 16.62
N ALA A 443 -15.03 -2.98 16.76
CA ALA A 443 -15.99 -2.54 15.75
C ALA A 443 -15.86 -1.03 15.49
N GLY A 444 -15.76 -0.68 14.20
CA GLY A 444 -15.67 0.70 13.76
C GLY A 444 -14.41 1.46 14.16
N LEU A 445 -13.37 0.83 14.75
CA LEU A 445 -12.13 1.51 15.10
C LEU A 445 -11.38 1.96 13.84
N PRO A 446 -11.23 3.28 13.58
CA PRO A 446 -10.45 3.75 12.46
C PRO A 446 -8.95 3.69 12.77
N LEU A 447 -8.18 3.20 11.79
CA LEU A 447 -6.72 3.14 11.84
C LEU A 447 -6.15 3.89 10.64
N LEU A 448 -5.32 4.89 10.90
CA LEU A 448 -4.58 5.58 9.86
C LEU A 448 -3.25 4.85 9.62
N THR A 449 -3.07 4.31 8.43
CA THR A 449 -1.83 3.66 8.00
C THR A 449 -0.90 4.71 7.41
N PHE A 450 0.29 4.88 8.01
CA PHE A 450 1.20 5.96 7.67
C PHE A 450 2.55 5.40 7.21
N PRO A 451 2.95 5.54 5.92
CA PRO A 451 4.27 5.14 5.44
C PRO A 451 5.40 5.83 6.19
N GLY A 452 6.53 5.13 6.37
CA GLY A 452 7.67 5.68 7.10
C GLY A 452 8.27 6.93 6.47
N ASN A 453 8.24 7.04 5.14
CA ASN A 453 8.92 8.06 4.33
C ASN A 453 7.96 8.99 3.56
N LEU A 454 6.72 9.14 4.00
CA LEU A 454 5.72 9.98 3.34
C LEU A 454 5.51 11.31 4.06
N GLY A 455 5.25 12.36 3.28
CA GLY A 455 4.93 13.70 3.75
C GLY A 455 6.15 14.56 4.05
N ASP A 456 5.94 15.57 4.89
CA ASP A 456 6.94 16.48 5.45
C ASP A 456 6.95 16.39 6.99
N ALA A 457 7.72 17.24 7.66
CA ALA A 457 7.85 17.24 9.11
C ALA A 457 6.53 17.48 9.86
N ASP A 458 5.58 18.19 9.26
CA ASP A 458 4.29 18.54 9.90
C ASP A 458 3.19 17.48 9.64
N THR A 459 3.37 16.59 8.68
CA THR A 459 2.30 15.69 8.19
C THR A 459 1.72 14.79 9.27
N LEU A 460 2.53 14.24 10.19
CA LEU A 460 2.03 13.40 11.29
C LEU A 460 1.20 14.22 12.29
N HIS A 461 1.68 15.41 12.65
CA HIS A 461 0.95 16.33 13.53
C HIS A 461 -0.37 16.79 12.90
N LEU A 462 -0.39 17.14 11.62
CA LEU A 462 -1.60 17.48 10.88
C LEU A 462 -2.60 16.32 10.86
N SER A 463 -2.13 15.10 10.61
CA SER A 463 -2.99 13.90 10.62
C SER A 463 -3.63 13.69 12.00
N TRP A 464 -2.88 13.89 13.06
CA TRP A 464 -3.36 13.81 14.43
C TRP A 464 -4.39 14.92 14.70
N LEU A 465 -4.14 16.18 14.31
CA LEU A 465 -5.10 17.28 14.45
C LEU A 465 -6.44 16.99 13.76
N TRP A 466 -6.41 16.40 12.54
CA TRP A 466 -7.62 15.97 11.86
C TRP A 466 -8.37 14.91 12.68
N MET A 467 -7.69 13.87 13.17
CA MET A 467 -8.33 12.81 13.96
C MET A 467 -8.83 13.31 15.34
N GLU A 468 -8.26 14.39 15.87
CA GLU A 468 -8.74 15.05 17.09
C GLU A 468 -9.92 15.99 16.85
N GLY A 469 -10.33 16.22 15.59
CA GLY A 469 -11.36 17.19 15.25
C GLY A 469 -10.93 18.63 15.53
N ARG A 470 -9.63 18.89 15.67
CA ARG A 470 -9.06 20.22 15.83
C ARG A 470 -8.89 20.83 14.46
N ALA A 471 -9.46 22.03 14.23
CA ALA A 471 -9.27 22.73 12.98
C ALA A 471 -7.76 22.84 12.70
N ALA A 472 -7.30 22.27 11.58
CA ALA A 472 -5.99 22.61 11.06
C ALA A 472 -5.99 24.14 10.90
N PRO A 473 -4.93 24.87 11.31
CA PRO A 473 -4.83 26.30 11.03
C PRO A 473 -5.12 26.48 9.55
N ALA A 474 -5.91 27.49 9.18
CA ALA A 474 -6.38 27.74 7.81
C ALA A 474 -5.21 27.71 6.81
N HIS A 475 -4.86 26.54 6.35
CA HIS A 475 -3.81 26.27 5.38
C HIS A 475 -4.42 26.20 4.00
N GLY A 476 -4.91 27.36 3.52
CA GLY A 476 -5.11 27.60 2.09
C GLY A 476 -3.83 27.41 1.25
N ALA A 477 -2.70 27.07 1.87
CA ALA A 477 -1.41 26.87 1.23
C ALA A 477 -0.96 25.40 1.11
N LEU A 478 -1.50 24.44 1.89
CA LEU A 478 -1.05 23.06 1.85
C LEU A 478 -1.90 22.18 0.91
N GLY A 479 -3.19 22.47 0.76
CA GLY A 479 -4.04 21.78 -0.21
C GLY A 479 -3.54 21.94 -1.65
N ASN A 480 -3.02 23.10 -2.00
CA ASN A 480 -2.49 23.36 -3.33
C ASN A 480 -1.04 22.88 -3.56
N ARG A 481 -0.22 22.69 -2.52
CA ARG A 481 1.16 22.20 -2.69
C ARG A 481 1.24 20.74 -3.09
N TRP A 482 0.21 19.96 -2.80
CA TRP A 482 0.15 18.53 -3.13
C TRP A 482 -0.73 18.24 -4.35
N MET A 483 -1.61 19.18 -4.74
CA MET A 483 -2.53 19.03 -5.87
C MET A 483 -2.05 19.72 -7.15
N ASP A 484 -1.09 20.63 -7.09
CA ASP A 484 -0.56 21.33 -8.26
C ASP A 484 0.97 21.18 -8.37
N PRO A 485 1.47 20.17 -9.10
CA PRO A 485 2.90 20.01 -9.35
C PRO A 485 3.50 21.09 -10.27
N GLY A 486 2.68 22.00 -10.81
CA GLY A 486 3.09 23.04 -11.77
C GLY A 486 3.24 24.46 -11.18
N ALA A 487 2.97 24.71 -9.91
CA ALA A 487 3.09 26.04 -9.34
C ALA A 487 4.58 26.46 -9.20
N PRO A 488 5.01 27.61 -9.79
CA PRO A 488 6.40 28.04 -9.75
C PRO A 488 6.83 28.35 -8.32
N ARG A 489 7.97 27.80 -7.93
CA ARG A 489 8.60 28.11 -6.64
C ARG A 489 8.92 29.61 -6.61
N ARG A 490 8.20 30.40 -5.82
CA ARG A 490 8.64 31.75 -5.46
C ARG A 490 9.92 31.60 -4.65
N ARG A 491 11.04 32.02 -5.26
CA ARG A 491 12.31 32.24 -4.54
C ARG A 491 12.09 33.42 -3.60
N GLY A 492 12.21 33.18 -2.31
CA GLY A 492 12.41 34.16 -1.27
C GLY A 492 13.72 33.87 -0.61
#